data_b19195e2073b1c34193b12f77df2c989
#
_entry.id   b19195e2073b1c34193b12f77df2c989
#
_cell.length_a   1.000
_cell.length_b   1.000
_cell.length_c   1.000
_cell.angle_alpha   90.00
_cell.angle_beta   90.00
_cell.angle_gamma   90.00
#
_symmetry.space_group_name_H-M   'P 1'
#
loop_
_entity.id
_entity.type
_entity.pdbx_description
1 polymer ?
#
loop_
_entity_poly.entity_id
_entity_poly.type
_entity_poly.pdbx_seq_one_letter_code
_entity_poly.pdbx_strand_id
1 'polypeptide(L)'
;MNRRDFIKAGLGIAAVSMLPKTLFGAEPEKVAGPVIAVARGAKSKLAKGALDLLGGMGKFVNPGDKVCIKPNFSFAANSECGATTSADIVRQVVQLCLDAGAARVVVFDHTIQEAALCIEQSGINAAVVDKEKVSLLTLTKERQFADMPIPGGKELKSIKVAKVVLESDKFINLPTAKSHSATGVSLGMKGLMGLIWDRGSLHQMNLHQAIADLASVVKPDLTIVDATRALTSGGPGGPGKTVTLGMVIAGIDPVAVDSYAVGITQWYNKSFTGKSVKHIVAAAEMGLGEIDTAKMDIRQVTV
;
A
#
# COMPACT_ATOMS: atom_id res chain seq x y z
N MET A 1 -6.68 -18.56 -5.41
CA MET A 1 -5.43 -18.88 -6.16
C MET A 1 -4.31 -18.11 -5.46
N ASN A 2 -3.32 -18.80 -4.93
CA ASN A 2 -2.22 -18.26 -4.14
C ASN A 2 -1.23 -17.54 -5.08
N ARG A 3 -0.47 -16.51 -4.60
CA ARG A 3 0.55 -15.79 -5.38
C ARG A 3 1.56 -16.72 -6.06
N ARG A 4 1.88 -17.87 -5.43
CA ARG A 4 2.76 -18.91 -5.99
C ARG A 4 2.13 -19.62 -7.20
N ASP A 5 0.80 -19.73 -7.25
CA ASP A 5 0.09 -20.42 -8.32
C ASP A 5 -0.09 -19.55 -9.56
N PHE A 6 -0.18 -18.22 -9.39
CA PHE A 6 -0.24 -17.27 -10.49
C PHE A 6 1.03 -17.26 -11.36
N ILE A 7 2.18 -17.48 -10.74
CA ILE A 7 3.48 -17.56 -11.44
C ILE A 7 3.60 -18.85 -12.27
N LYS A 8 2.85 -19.90 -11.90
CA LYS A 8 2.86 -21.21 -12.58
C LYS A 8 1.78 -21.36 -13.64
N ALA A 9 0.74 -20.54 -13.62
CA ALA A 9 -0.41 -20.62 -14.52
C ALA A 9 -0.36 -19.52 -15.60
N GLY A 10 0.64 -19.56 -16.45
CA GLY A 10 0.57 -18.93 -17.77
C GLY A 10 -0.30 -19.77 -18.68
N LEU A 11 -1.43 -19.21 -19.16
CA LEU A 11 -2.38 -19.75 -20.15
C LEU A 11 -3.57 -20.56 -19.60
N GLY A 12 -4.72 -19.91 -19.58
CA GLY A 12 -6.03 -20.54 -19.48
C GLY A 12 -7.12 -19.58 -19.95
N ILE A 13 -7.62 -19.80 -21.17
CA ILE A 13 -8.72 -19.05 -21.79
C ILE A 13 -10.01 -19.41 -21.05
N ALA A 14 -10.74 -18.43 -20.52
CA ALA A 14 -12.03 -18.64 -19.90
C ALA A 14 -13.16 -18.56 -20.95
N ALA A 15 -13.93 -19.62 -21.08
CA ALA A 15 -15.16 -19.70 -21.89
C ALA A 15 -16.30 -18.98 -21.16
N VAL A 16 -17.00 -18.10 -21.88
CA VAL A 16 -18.22 -17.43 -21.42
C VAL A 16 -19.41 -18.36 -21.64
N SER A 17 -20.09 -18.78 -20.58
CA SER A 17 -21.38 -19.49 -20.65
C SER A 17 -22.52 -18.49 -20.44
N MET A 18 -23.43 -18.41 -21.45
CA MET A 18 -24.68 -17.67 -21.37
C MET A 18 -25.70 -18.44 -20.52
N LEU A 19 -26.32 -17.76 -19.55
CA LEU A 19 -27.50 -18.21 -18.82
C LEU A 19 -28.69 -17.28 -19.07
N PRO A 20 -29.96 -17.79 -19.10
CA PRO A 20 -31.12 -17.05 -19.56
C PRO A 20 -31.64 -16.04 -18.54
N LYS A 21 -32.18 -14.91 -19.07
CA LYS A 21 -32.87 -13.87 -18.29
C LYS A 21 -34.21 -14.41 -17.83
N THR A 22 -34.43 -14.43 -16.50
CA THR A 22 -35.77 -14.49 -15.94
C THR A 22 -36.16 -13.10 -15.41
N LEU A 23 -37.28 -12.60 -15.93
CA LEU A 23 -37.98 -11.41 -15.46
C LEU A 23 -38.48 -11.66 -14.02
N PHE A 24 -38.12 -10.76 -13.09
CA PHE A 24 -39.05 -10.13 -12.12
C PHE A 24 -38.21 -9.07 -11.36
N GLY A 25 -38.80 -7.87 -11.22
CA GLY A 25 -38.13 -6.69 -10.68
C GLY A 25 -37.72 -6.86 -9.21
N ALA A 26 -36.45 -7.18 -9.03
CA ALA A 26 -35.73 -6.79 -7.84
C ALA A 26 -35.03 -5.46 -8.17
N GLU A 27 -35.19 -4.44 -7.34
CA GLU A 27 -34.30 -3.29 -7.41
C GLU A 27 -32.86 -3.80 -7.44
N PRO A 28 -31.98 -3.25 -8.30
CA PRO A 28 -30.60 -3.70 -8.34
C PRO A 28 -30.02 -3.53 -6.94
N GLU A 29 -29.68 -4.65 -6.32
CA GLU A 29 -28.96 -4.69 -5.04
C GLU A 29 -27.76 -3.75 -5.21
N LYS A 30 -27.72 -2.68 -4.43
CA LYS A 30 -26.69 -1.66 -4.53
C LYS A 30 -25.37 -2.37 -4.23
N VAL A 31 -24.61 -2.73 -5.25
CA VAL A 31 -23.32 -3.39 -5.08
C VAL A 31 -22.52 -2.49 -4.15
N ALA A 32 -22.30 -2.96 -2.94
CA ALA A 32 -21.57 -2.21 -1.94
C ALA A 32 -20.17 -1.90 -2.52
N GLY A 33 -19.82 -0.62 -2.60
CA GLY A 33 -18.53 -0.18 -3.08
C GLY A 33 -17.39 -0.65 -2.17
N PRO A 34 -16.13 -0.44 -2.56
CA PRO A 34 -14.99 -0.82 -1.75
C PRO A 34 -15.05 -0.11 -0.39
N VAL A 35 -14.73 -0.88 0.67
CA VAL A 35 -14.73 -0.35 2.04
C VAL A 35 -13.42 0.40 2.30
N ILE A 36 -13.55 1.64 2.80
CA ILE A 36 -12.45 2.46 3.31
C ILE A 36 -12.66 2.67 4.80
N ALA A 37 -11.75 2.14 5.60
CA ALA A 37 -11.76 2.28 7.05
C ALA A 37 -10.86 3.43 7.49
N VAL A 38 -11.37 4.32 8.33
CA VAL A 38 -10.66 5.50 8.82
C VAL A 38 -10.71 5.54 10.33
N ALA A 39 -9.58 5.48 11.01
CA ALA A 39 -9.48 5.74 12.44
C ALA A 39 -8.81 7.09 12.70
N ARG A 40 -9.35 7.85 13.66
CA ARG A 40 -8.81 9.14 14.13
C ARG A 40 -8.65 9.12 15.65
N GLY A 41 -7.70 9.86 16.18
CA GLY A 41 -7.56 10.05 17.64
C GLY A 41 -6.23 9.56 18.20
N ALA A 42 -6.26 8.76 19.26
CA ALA A 42 -5.07 8.32 19.97
C ALA A 42 -4.16 7.46 19.11
N LYS A 43 -2.92 7.94 18.87
CA LYS A 43 -1.94 7.28 17.96
C LYS A 43 -1.76 5.79 18.27
N SER A 44 -1.79 5.40 19.55
CA SER A 44 -1.59 4.02 20.00
C SER A 44 -2.73 3.05 19.60
N LYS A 45 -3.86 3.56 19.14
CA LYS A 45 -5.06 2.76 18.80
C LYS A 45 -5.45 2.85 17.31
N LEU A 46 -4.77 3.69 16.53
CA LEU A 46 -5.20 4.00 15.16
C LEU A 46 -5.22 2.80 14.23
N ALA A 47 -4.14 2.00 14.19
CA ALA A 47 -4.09 0.85 13.32
C ALA A 47 -5.16 -0.19 13.69
N LYS A 48 -5.31 -0.49 14.99
CA LYS A 48 -6.36 -1.38 15.46
C LYS A 48 -7.76 -0.87 15.12
N GLY A 49 -8.05 0.41 15.40
CA GLY A 49 -9.35 1.00 15.12
C GLY A 49 -9.74 0.96 13.66
N ALA A 50 -8.79 1.24 12.74
CA ALA A 50 -9.05 1.12 11.31
C ALA A 50 -9.31 -0.34 10.89
N LEU A 51 -8.52 -1.29 11.42
CA LEU A 51 -8.67 -2.70 11.07
C LEU A 51 -9.93 -3.33 11.65
N ASP A 52 -10.37 -2.93 12.84
CA ASP A 52 -11.64 -3.40 13.43
C ASP A 52 -12.83 -3.08 12.52
N LEU A 53 -12.83 -1.92 11.85
CA LEU A 53 -13.86 -1.54 10.85
C LEU A 53 -13.86 -2.45 9.61
N LEU A 54 -12.76 -3.14 9.34
CA LEU A 54 -12.62 -4.13 8.26
C LEU A 54 -12.87 -5.57 8.73
N GLY A 55 -13.19 -5.78 10.01
CA GLY A 55 -13.42 -7.08 10.64
C GLY A 55 -12.18 -7.68 11.32
N GLY A 56 -11.16 -6.85 11.57
CA GLY A 56 -9.94 -7.21 12.30
C GLY A 56 -8.86 -7.83 11.41
N MET A 57 -7.61 -7.90 11.94
CA MET A 57 -6.46 -8.44 11.21
C MET A 57 -6.64 -9.92 10.81
N GLY A 58 -7.40 -10.70 11.57
CA GLY A 58 -7.71 -12.10 11.24
C GLY A 58 -8.52 -12.32 9.96
N LYS A 59 -9.05 -11.24 9.33
CA LYS A 59 -9.61 -11.29 7.97
C LYS A 59 -8.53 -11.35 6.88
N PHE A 60 -7.32 -10.93 7.19
CA PHE A 60 -6.22 -10.78 6.25
C PHE A 60 -5.08 -11.77 6.49
N VAL A 61 -4.86 -12.12 7.76
CA VAL A 61 -3.76 -12.98 8.21
C VAL A 61 -4.35 -14.21 8.88
N ASN A 62 -3.92 -15.39 8.43
CA ASN A 62 -4.29 -16.67 9.03
C ASN A 62 -3.19 -17.18 9.97
N PRO A 63 -3.51 -18.03 10.93
CA PRO A 63 -2.49 -18.74 11.71
C PRO A 63 -1.51 -19.48 10.81
N GLY A 64 -0.21 -19.30 11.07
CA GLY A 64 0.87 -19.90 10.29
C GLY A 64 1.36 -19.09 9.09
N ASP A 65 0.68 -18.00 8.70
CA ASP A 65 1.10 -17.18 7.57
C ASP A 65 2.47 -16.52 7.80
N LYS A 66 3.24 -16.42 6.71
CA LYS A 66 4.40 -15.53 6.59
C LYS A 66 3.93 -14.21 6.02
N VAL A 67 4.00 -13.15 6.80
CA VAL A 67 3.55 -11.80 6.43
C VAL A 67 4.74 -10.94 6.08
N CYS A 68 4.69 -10.21 4.96
CA CYS A 68 5.61 -9.12 4.71
C CYS A 68 4.89 -7.77 4.77
N ILE A 69 5.52 -6.80 5.44
CA ILE A 69 5.00 -5.45 5.63
C ILE A 69 5.99 -4.48 5.01
N LYS A 70 5.50 -3.63 4.11
CA LYS A 70 6.31 -2.59 3.48
C LYS A 70 5.89 -1.20 3.94
N PRO A 71 6.51 -0.63 4.98
CA PRO A 71 6.41 0.78 5.30
C PRO A 71 7.27 1.64 4.37
N ASN A 72 7.31 2.96 4.60
CA ASN A 72 8.31 3.82 4.03
C ASN A 72 9.40 4.12 5.08
N PHE A 73 10.61 3.64 4.85
CA PHE A 73 11.83 4.08 5.56
C PHE A 73 13.03 4.19 4.61
N SER A 74 12.75 4.63 3.37
CA SER A 74 13.77 4.79 2.31
C SER A 74 14.66 6.02 2.50
N PHE A 75 14.30 6.93 3.38
CA PHE A 75 15.04 8.15 3.68
C PHE A 75 15.51 8.14 5.13
N ALA A 76 16.71 8.69 5.38
CA ALA A 76 17.26 8.90 6.71
C ALA A 76 16.54 10.09 7.36
N ALA A 77 15.33 9.87 7.84
CA ALA A 77 14.46 10.87 8.45
C ALA A 77 13.54 10.23 9.49
N ASN A 78 13.20 10.94 10.54
CA ASN A 78 12.19 10.51 11.49
C ASN A 78 10.76 10.73 10.93
N SER A 79 9.76 10.11 11.54
CA SER A 79 8.37 10.22 11.11
C SER A 79 7.79 11.64 11.27
N GLU A 80 8.38 12.49 12.10
CA GLU A 80 7.94 13.87 12.28
C GLU A 80 8.19 14.72 11.03
N CYS A 81 9.14 14.32 10.19
CA CYS A 81 9.34 14.91 8.86
C CYS A 81 8.27 14.50 7.85
N GLY A 82 7.40 13.51 8.17
CA GLY A 82 6.37 12.99 7.26
C GLY A 82 6.91 12.22 6.04
N ALA A 83 8.22 12.01 5.95
CA ALA A 83 8.85 11.28 4.85
C ALA A 83 8.84 9.75 5.05
N THR A 84 8.75 9.29 6.31
CA THR A 84 8.78 7.89 6.72
C THR A 84 7.50 7.52 7.47
N THR A 85 7.11 6.25 7.39
CA THR A 85 6.00 5.70 8.18
C THR A 85 6.38 5.72 9.67
N SER A 86 5.45 6.10 10.53
CA SER A 86 5.64 6.08 11.97
C SER A 86 5.97 4.67 12.47
N ALA A 87 7.09 4.52 13.15
CA ALA A 87 7.50 3.25 13.75
C ALA A 87 6.44 2.70 14.73
N ASP A 88 5.69 3.58 15.42
CA ASP A 88 4.58 3.16 16.28
C ASP A 88 3.43 2.51 15.52
N ILE A 89 3.09 3.06 14.34
CA ILE A 89 2.04 2.46 13.49
C ILE A 89 2.52 1.12 12.92
N VAL A 90 3.79 1.04 12.46
CA VAL A 90 4.36 -0.22 12.00
C VAL A 90 4.35 -1.26 13.12
N ARG A 91 4.75 -0.90 14.34
CA ARG A 91 4.73 -1.77 15.52
C ARG A 91 3.32 -2.29 15.83
N GLN A 92 2.30 -1.43 15.77
CA GLN A 92 0.90 -1.86 15.95
C GLN A 92 0.48 -2.88 14.90
N VAL A 93 0.78 -2.65 13.62
CA VAL A 93 0.43 -3.58 12.53
C VAL A 93 1.17 -4.91 12.69
N VAL A 94 2.46 -4.89 13.06
CA VAL A 94 3.23 -6.10 13.37
C VAL A 94 2.59 -6.89 14.50
N GLN A 95 2.25 -6.22 15.62
CA GLN A 95 1.61 -6.88 16.76
C GLN A 95 0.27 -7.50 16.36
N LEU A 96 -0.57 -6.79 15.60
CA LEU A 96 -1.85 -7.30 15.12
C LEU A 96 -1.69 -8.53 14.19
N CYS A 97 -0.61 -8.59 13.40
CA CYS A 97 -0.30 -9.80 12.61
C CYS A 97 0.07 -10.97 13.50
N LEU A 98 0.89 -10.75 14.55
CA LEU A 98 1.26 -11.79 15.51
C LEU A 98 0.03 -12.28 16.30
N ASP A 99 -0.83 -11.37 16.75
CA ASP A 99 -2.08 -11.67 17.47
C ASP A 99 -3.06 -12.47 16.59
N ALA A 100 -3.04 -12.26 15.27
CA ALA A 100 -3.78 -13.06 14.30
C ALA A 100 -3.15 -14.43 14.01
N GLY A 101 -2.00 -14.74 14.60
CA GLY A 101 -1.32 -16.04 14.49
C GLY A 101 -0.27 -16.13 13.38
N ALA A 102 0.22 -15.00 12.84
CA ALA A 102 1.32 -15.04 11.87
C ALA A 102 2.53 -15.81 12.43
N ALA A 103 3.06 -16.76 11.66
CA ALA A 103 4.25 -17.51 12.05
C ALA A 103 5.52 -16.66 11.94
N ARG A 104 5.54 -15.74 10.97
CA ARG A 104 6.66 -14.82 10.74
C ARG A 104 6.18 -13.50 10.15
N VAL A 105 6.79 -12.40 10.59
CA VAL A 105 6.58 -11.07 10.01
C VAL A 105 7.93 -10.50 9.54
N VAL A 106 7.99 -10.05 8.29
CA VAL A 106 9.17 -9.38 7.73
C VAL A 106 8.78 -7.93 7.41
N VAL A 107 9.35 -6.98 8.15
CA VAL A 107 9.24 -5.56 7.85
C VAL A 107 10.39 -5.20 6.90
N PHE A 108 10.09 -4.59 5.74
CA PHE A 108 11.14 -4.36 4.75
C PHE A 108 10.95 -3.08 3.94
N ASP A 109 12.04 -2.54 3.41
CA ASP A 109 12.01 -1.51 2.36
C ASP A 109 13.29 -1.59 1.50
N HIS A 110 13.22 -1.04 0.30
CA HIS A 110 14.36 -0.79 -0.57
C HIS A 110 14.79 0.66 -0.38
N THR A 111 15.82 0.89 0.43
CA THR A 111 16.24 2.24 0.82
C THR A 111 16.84 3.02 -0.35
N ILE A 112 16.65 4.34 -0.35
CA ILE A 112 17.26 5.28 -1.31
C ILE A 112 18.57 5.82 -0.76
N GLN A 113 18.58 6.11 0.54
CA GLN A 113 19.76 6.53 1.28
C GLN A 113 20.41 5.33 1.97
N GLU A 114 21.51 5.56 2.64
CA GLU A 114 22.26 4.54 3.36
C GLU A 114 21.35 3.79 4.36
N ALA A 115 21.38 2.46 4.29
CA ALA A 115 20.39 1.61 4.98
C ALA A 115 20.44 1.72 6.51
N ALA A 116 21.65 1.79 7.09
CA ALA A 116 21.82 1.89 8.54
C ALA A 116 21.28 3.23 9.05
N LEU A 117 21.55 4.33 8.34
CA LEU A 117 20.99 5.65 8.68
C LEU A 117 19.48 5.71 8.54
N CYS A 118 18.91 5.06 7.48
CA CYS A 118 17.47 4.98 7.31
C CYS A 118 16.80 4.23 8.48
N ILE A 119 17.39 3.12 8.93
CA ILE A 119 16.90 2.34 10.06
C ILE A 119 16.99 3.16 11.35
N GLU A 120 18.15 3.76 11.61
CA GLU A 120 18.41 4.52 12.83
C GLU A 120 17.45 5.72 12.94
N GLN A 121 17.41 6.58 11.92
CA GLN A 121 16.65 7.82 11.98
C GLN A 121 15.14 7.62 11.92
N SER A 122 14.65 6.61 11.17
CA SER A 122 13.23 6.28 11.16
C SER A 122 12.74 5.65 12.46
N GLY A 123 13.66 5.11 13.27
CA GLY A 123 13.32 4.36 14.48
C GLY A 123 12.59 3.03 14.20
N ILE A 124 12.64 2.52 12.96
CA ILE A 124 11.85 1.36 12.52
C ILE A 124 12.19 0.08 13.32
N ASN A 125 13.37 0.02 13.96
CA ASN A 125 13.72 -1.08 14.86
C ASN A 125 12.69 -1.31 15.97
N ALA A 126 11.94 -0.29 16.38
CA ALA A 126 10.85 -0.41 17.36
C ALA A 126 9.71 -1.34 16.91
N ALA A 127 9.64 -1.66 15.61
CA ALA A 127 8.68 -2.62 15.07
C ALA A 127 9.08 -4.09 15.32
N VAL A 128 10.35 -4.36 15.66
CA VAL A 128 10.82 -5.72 15.99
C VAL A 128 10.47 -6.05 17.44
N VAL A 129 9.19 -6.35 17.69
CA VAL A 129 8.63 -6.62 19.02
C VAL A 129 8.93 -8.04 19.53
N ASP A 130 9.26 -8.96 18.62
CA ASP A 130 9.61 -10.35 18.88
C ASP A 130 10.73 -10.74 17.91
N LYS A 131 11.96 -10.94 18.42
CA LYS A 131 13.14 -11.21 17.59
C LYS A 131 13.14 -12.61 16.94
N GLU A 132 12.33 -13.52 17.42
CA GLU A 132 12.21 -14.87 16.86
C GLU A 132 11.26 -14.89 15.67
N LYS A 133 10.20 -14.09 15.73
CA LYS A 133 9.13 -14.06 14.71
C LYS A 133 9.21 -12.84 13.77
N VAL A 134 9.82 -11.75 14.21
CA VAL A 134 9.87 -10.49 13.45
C VAL A 134 11.28 -10.17 13.00
N SER A 135 11.45 -9.90 11.73
CA SER A 135 12.73 -9.48 11.16
C SER A 135 12.60 -8.17 10.38
N LEU A 136 13.67 -7.36 10.40
CA LEU A 136 13.82 -6.17 9.58
C LEU A 136 14.77 -6.48 8.43
N LEU A 137 14.35 -6.17 7.20
CA LEU A 137 15.10 -6.42 5.98
C LEU A 137 15.24 -5.15 5.15
N THR A 138 16.47 -4.77 4.79
CA THR A 138 16.75 -3.76 3.77
C THR A 138 17.13 -4.45 2.46
N LEU A 139 16.50 -4.01 1.38
CA LEU A 139 16.82 -4.52 0.04
C LEU A 139 17.93 -3.65 -0.56
N THR A 140 19.12 -4.23 -0.74
CA THR A 140 20.30 -3.50 -1.22
C THR A 140 21.06 -4.24 -2.33
N LYS A 141 20.65 -5.47 -2.67
CA LYS A 141 21.34 -6.33 -3.65
C LYS A 141 20.34 -6.87 -4.66
N GLU A 142 20.70 -6.83 -5.95
CA GLU A 142 19.84 -7.29 -7.04
C GLU A 142 19.37 -8.75 -6.87
N ARG A 143 20.19 -9.62 -6.29
CA ARG A 143 19.82 -11.01 -5.99
C ARG A 143 18.62 -11.18 -5.06
N GLN A 144 18.20 -10.11 -4.37
CA GLN A 144 16.99 -10.09 -3.50
C GLN A 144 15.71 -9.85 -4.32
N PHE A 145 15.84 -9.68 -5.63
CA PHE A 145 14.72 -9.45 -6.56
C PHE A 145 14.64 -10.60 -7.57
N ALA A 146 13.47 -10.78 -8.16
CA ALA A 146 13.22 -11.76 -9.21
C ALA A 146 12.39 -11.13 -10.33
N ASP A 147 12.58 -11.62 -11.54
CA ASP A 147 11.82 -11.16 -12.70
C ASP A 147 10.36 -11.53 -12.57
N MET A 148 9.48 -10.58 -12.85
CA MET A 148 8.04 -10.71 -12.85
C MET A 148 7.50 -10.14 -14.18
N PRO A 149 6.80 -10.92 -14.99
CA PRO A 149 6.12 -10.43 -16.18
C PRO A 149 4.93 -9.56 -15.78
N ILE A 150 4.60 -8.58 -16.62
CA ILE A 150 3.42 -7.72 -16.48
C ILE A 150 2.52 -7.91 -17.72
N PRO A 151 1.70 -8.95 -17.74
CA PRO A 151 0.77 -9.20 -18.84
C PRO A 151 -0.20 -8.02 -18.98
N GLY A 152 -0.30 -7.46 -20.17
CA GLY A 152 -1.16 -6.30 -20.43
C GLY A 152 -0.61 -4.96 -19.97
N GLY A 153 0.58 -4.89 -19.38
CA GLY A 153 1.24 -3.64 -19.04
C GLY A 153 1.44 -2.77 -20.29
N LYS A 154 1.16 -1.49 -20.19
CA LYS A 154 1.30 -0.55 -21.32
C LYS A 154 2.75 -0.06 -21.46
N GLU A 155 3.36 0.36 -20.36
CA GLU A 155 4.76 0.81 -20.30
C GLU A 155 5.71 -0.31 -19.86
N LEU A 156 5.32 -1.11 -18.86
CA LEU A 156 6.14 -2.17 -18.29
C LEU A 156 5.70 -3.55 -18.81
N LYS A 157 6.63 -4.29 -19.41
CA LYS A 157 6.39 -5.69 -19.85
C LYS A 157 6.88 -6.72 -18.84
N SER A 158 7.91 -6.37 -18.11
CA SER A 158 8.47 -7.15 -17.01
C SER A 158 9.20 -6.23 -16.04
N ILE A 159 9.41 -6.69 -14.81
CA ILE A 159 10.12 -5.94 -13.77
C ILE A 159 10.75 -6.89 -12.75
N LYS A 160 11.87 -6.48 -12.12
CA LYS A 160 12.45 -7.21 -10.99
C LYS A 160 11.79 -6.78 -9.69
N VAL A 161 11.01 -7.66 -9.08
CA VAL A 161 10.27 -7.43 -7.82
C VAL A 161 10.97 -8.13 -6.66
N ALA A 162 10.89 -7.53 -5.48
CA ALA A 162 11.45 -8.06 -4.24
C ALA A 162 10.94 -9.49 -3.94
N LYS A 163 11.86 -10.43 -3.80
CA LYS A 163 11.55 -11.85 -3.52
C LYS A 163 10.73 -12.04 -2.25
N VAL A 164 10.98 -11.20 -1.22
CA VAL A 164 10.24 -11.26 0.03
C VAL A 164 8.72 -11.13 -0.17
N VAL A 165 8.27 -10.34 -1.17
CA VAL A 165 6.84 -10.24 -1.50
C VAL A 165 6.33 -11.50 -2.18
N LEU A 166 7.14 -12.10 -3.08
CA LEU A 166 6.77 -13.30 -3.82
C LEU A 166 6.75 -14.56 -2.95
N GLU A 167 7.58 -14.56 -1.90
CA GLU A 167 7.80 -15.68 -0.99
C GLU A 167 6.90 -15.64 0.28
N SER A 168 6.19 -14.52 0.50
CA SER A 168 5.26 -14.35 1.61
C SER A 168 3.85 -14.80 1.24
N ASP A 169 3.09 -15.26 2.24
CA ASP A 169 1.70 -15.63 2.08
C ASP A 169 0.81 -14.38 2.04
N LYS A 170 1.18 -13.33 2.80
CA LYS A 170 0.48 -12.05 2.88
C LYS A 170 1.42 -10.87 2.69
N PHE A 171 0.94 -9.88 1.94
CA PHE A 171 1.63 -8.60 1.74
C PHE A 171 0.78 -7.43 2.22
N ILE A 172 1.27 -6.70 3.22
CA ILE A 172 0.68 -5.46 3.73
C ILE A 172 1.51 -4.27 3.25
N ASN A 173 0.89 -3.38 2.47
CA ASN A 173 1.50 -2.12 2.07
C ASN A 173 1.15 -1.04 3.11
N LEU A 174 2.18 -0.43 3.72
CA LEU A 174 2.01 0.51 4.85
C LEU A 174 2.70 1.86 4.55
N PRO A 175 2.26 2.60 3.51
CA PRO A 175 2.85 3.87 3.14
C PRO A 175 2.51 4.98 4.14
N THR A 176 3.37 6.02 4.19
CA THR A 176 3.03 7.31 4.81
C THR A 176 2.39 8.26 3.79
N ALA A 177 1.47 9.10 4.27
CA ALA A 177 0.83 10.13 3.45
C ALA A 177 1.83 11.26 3.16
N LYS A 178 2.29 11.36 1.90
CA LYS A 178 3.27 12.39 1.51
C LYS A 178 3.13 12.87 0.08
N SER A 179 3.49 14.13 -0.13
CA SER A 179 3.68 14.74 -1.44
C SER A 179 4.81 14.05 -2.20
N HIS A 180 4.81 14.20 -3.51
CA HIS A 180 5.88 13.72 -4.38
C HIS A 180 6.02 14.62 -5.60
N SER A 181 7.22 15.16 -5.85
CA SER A 181 7.48 16.14 -6.91
C SER A 181 7.06 15.64 -8.30
N ALA A 182 7.31 14.37 -8.62
CA ALA A 182 6.99 13.82 -9.95
C ALA A 182 5.54 13.34 -10.11
N THR A 183 4.85 12.99 -9.03
CA THR A 183 3.52 12.34 -9.10
C THR A 183 2.43 13.06 -8.34
N GLY A 184 2.73 14.23 -7.75
CA GLY A 184 1.83 14.97 -6.86
C GLY A 184 1.80 14.38 -5.45
N VAL A 185 1.45 13.11 -5.32
CA VAL A 185 1.44 12.36 -4.06
C VAL A 185 2.14 11.02 -4.20
N SER A 186 2.60 10.45 -3.09
CA SER A 186 3.18 9.11 -3.04
C SER A 186 2.12 8.05 -2.77
N LEU A 187 1.63 7.92 -1.56
CA LEU A 187 0.61 6.98 -1.10
C LEU A 187 0.91 5.51 -1.43
N GLY A 188 -0.13 4.69 -1.55
CA GLY A 188 -0.04 3.23 -1.69
C GLY A 188 0.57 2.78 -3.01
N MET A 189 -0.05 3.13 -4.14
CA MET A 189 0.40 2.62 -5.45
C MET A 189 1.79 3.14 -5.82
N LYS A 190 2.07 4.45 -5.62
CA LYS A 190 3.43 4.98 -5.85
C LYS A 190 4.45 4.34 -4.92
N GLY A 191 4.05 4.01 -3.69
CA GLY A 191 4.87 3.32 -2.70
C GLY A 191 5.35 1.93 -3.17
N LEU A 192 4.62 1.26 -4.06
CA LEU A 192 5.01 -0.04 -4.65
C LEU A 192 6.32 0.04 -5.44
N MET A 193 6.74 1.22 -5.91
CA MET A 193 8.05 1.37 -6.53
C MET A 193 9.23 1.02 -5.59
N GLY A 194 9.03 1.04 -4.27
CA GLY A 194 10.00 0.51 -3.31
C GLY A 194 10.18 -1.01 -3.36
N LEU A 195 9.38 -1.72 -4.14
CA LEU A 195 9.47 -3.17 -4.33
C LEU A 195 10.31 -3.58 -5.53
N ILE A 196 10.74 -2.63 -6.37
CA ILE A 196 11.44 -2.94 -7.61
C ILE A 196 12.92 -2.59 -7.52
N TRP A 197 13.76 -3.36 -8.24
CA TRP A 197 15.21 -3.13 -8.26
C TRP A 197 15.56 -1.80 -8.90
N ASP A 198 15.25 -1.63 -10.16
CA ASP A 198 15.56 -0.40 -10.91
C ASP A 198 14.38 0.58 -10.92
N ARG A 199 14.31 1.40 -9.86
CA ARG A 199 13.32 2.48 -9.77
C ARG A 199 13.65 3.66 -10.69
N GLY A 200 14.92 3.84 -11.01
CA GLY A 200 15.41 4.97 -11.79
C GLY A 200 14.86 4.95 -13.21
N SER A 201 14.83 3.79 -13.84
CA SER A 201 14.33 3.61 -15.20
C SER A 201 12.86 4.04 -15.37
N LEU A 202 12.03 3.86 -14.34
CA LEU A 202 10.62 4.27 -14.40
C LEU A 202 10.45 5.79 -14.54
N HIS A 203 11.41 6.59 -14.07
CA HIS A 203 11.37 8.04 -14.22
C HIS A 203 11.72 8.51 -15.64
N GLN A 204 12.22 7.61 -16.50
CA GLN A 204 12.57 7.90 -17.91
C GLN A 204 11.45 7.54 -18.88
N MET A 205 10.32 7.00 -18.38
CA MET A 205 9.17 6.61 -19.18
C MET A 205 7.90 7.30 -18.67
N ASN A 206 6.71 6.90 -19.14
CA ASN A 206 5.47 7.38 -18.56
C ASN A 206 5.31 6.81 -17.13
N LEU A 207 5.89 7.51 -16.15
CA LEU A 207 5.91 7.12 -14.74
C LEU A 207 4.52 6.77 -14.21
N HIS A 208 3.49 7.51 -14.60
CA HIS A 208 2.13 7.31 -14.09
C HIS A 208 1.55 5.99 -14.59
N GLN A 209 1.74 5.68 -15.86
CA GLN A 209 1.31 4.40 -16.42
C GLN A 209 2.14 3.24 -15.85
N ALA A 210 3.46 3.42 -15.71
CA ALA A 210 4.33 2.40 -15.12
C ALA A 210 3.93 2.04 -13.66
N ILE A 211 3.47 3.03 -12.87
CA ILE A 211 2.92 2.77 -11.52
C ILE A 211 1.63 1.94 -11.61
N ALA A 212 0.73 2.25 -12.54
CA ALA A 212 -0.50 1.49 -12.74
C ALA A 212 -0.22 0.05 -13.22
N ASP A 213 0.73 -0.10 -14.16
CA ASP A 213 1.17 -1.41 -14.64
C ASP A 213 1.74 -2.26 -13.49
N LEU A 214 2.59 -1.67 -12.63
CA LEU A 214 3.12 -2.35 -11.45
C LEU A 214 1.99 -2.78 -10.49
N ALA A 215 1.03 -1.88 -10.22
CA ALA A 215 -0.11 -2.17 -9.35
C ALA A 215 -1.02 -3.27 -9.91
N SER A 216 -1.02 -3.51 -11.22
CA SER A 216 -1.83 -4.58 -11.84
C SER A 216 -1.35 -5.98 -11.46
N VAL A 217 -0.06 -6.16 -11.18
CA VAL A 217 0.55 -7.45 -10.85
C VAL A 217 0.97 -7.57 -9.39
N VAL A 218 1.38 -6.47 -8.74
CA VAL A 218 1.74 -6.48 -7.31
C VAL A 218 0.55 -5.95 -6.51
N LYS A 219 -0.29 -6.88 -6.04
CA LYS A 219 -1.51 -6.56 -5.28
C LYS A 219 -1.29 -6.80 -3.79
N PRO A 220 -1.27 -5.76 -2.94
CA PRO A 220 -1.33 -5.94 -1.50
C PRO A 220 -2.62 -6.66 -1.08
N ASP A 221 -2.55 -7.51 -0.05
CA ASP A 221 -3.75 -8.06 0.60
C ASP A 221 -4.46 -6.97 1.42
N LEU A 222 -3.68 -5.98 1.88
CA LEU A 222 -4.16 -4.85 2.65
C LEU A 222 -3.24 -3.65 2.42
N THR A 223 -3.83 -2.47 2.21
CA THR A 223 -3.11 -1.19 2.22
C THR A 223 -3.54 -0.40 3.44
N ILE A 224 -2.56 0.09 4.23
CA ILE A 224 -2.76 0.91 5.41
C ILE A 224 -1.95 2.20 5.24
N VAL A 225 -2.61 3.32 5.04
CA VAL A 225 -1.93 4.63 4.91
C VAL A 225 -1.75 5.23 6.30
N ASP A 226 -0.51 5.40 6.70
CA ASP A 226 -0.18 6.23 7.87
C ASP A 226 -0.35 7.71 7.50
N ALA A 227 -1.43 8.30 7.98
CA ALA A 227 -1.73 9.71 7.90
C ALA A 227 -1.75 10.35 9.31
N THR A 228 -0.94 9.84 10.24
CA THR A 228 -0.72 10.50 11.53
C THR A 228 -0.13 11.88 11.33
N ARG A 229 0.76 12.01 10.36
CA ARG A 229 1.35 13.24 9.84
C ARG A 229 1.49 13.14 8.32
N ALA A 230 1.10 14.18 7.59
CA ALA A 230 1.28 14.25 6.15
C ALA A 230 2.38 15.25 5.78
N LEU A 231 3.31 14.87 4.90
CA LEU A 231 4.27 15.77 4.26
C LEU A 231 3.61 16.42 3.06
N THR A 232 3.10 17.63 3.19
CA THR A 232 2.24 18.29 2.18
C THR A 232 3.02 18.99 1.06
N SER A 233 4.33 19.22 1.25
CA SER A 233 5.25 19.72 0.20
C SER A 233 6.67 19.26 0.51
N GLY A 234 7.59 19.36 -0.47
CA GLY A 234 8.98 18.92 -0.31
C GLY A 234 9.20 17.42 -0.33
N GLY A 235 8.15 16.63 -0.63
CA GLY A 235 8.30 15.18 -0.78
C GLY A 235 8.99 14.77 -2.07
N PRO A 236 9.55 13.53 -2.11
CA PRO A 236 9.24 12.42 -1.18
C PRO A 236 10.12 12.32 0.07
N GLY A 237 11.29 12.98 0.16
CA GLY A 237 12.26 12.82 1.24
C GLY A 237 12.26 13.95 2.29
N GLY A 238 11.61 15.05 2.01
CA GLY A 238 11.71 16.28 2.79
C GLY A 238 13.04 17.03 2.54
N PRO A 239 13.31 18.11 3.25
CA PRO A 239 12.39 18.76 4.18
C PRO A 239 11.20 19.43 3.47
N GLY A 240 10.11 19.65 4.20
CA GLY A 240 8.91 20.28 3.67
C GLY A 240 7.87 20.62 4.72
N LYS A 241 6.70 21.11 4.28
CA LYS A 241 5.59 21.41 5.17
C LYS A 241 4.90 20.13 5.60
N THR A 242 4.60 20.00 6.87
CA THR A 242 3.85 18.87 7.43
C THR A 242 2.56 19.34 8.09
N VAL A 243 1.57 18.45 8.13
CA VAL A 243 0.31 18.64 8.84
C VAL A 243 0.04 17.40 9.69
N THR A 244 -0.24 17.59 10.97
CA THR A 244 -0.70 16.51 11.85
C THR A 244 -2.17 16.24 11.59
N LEU A 245 -2.51 15.03 11.15
CA LEU A 245 -3.87 14.62 10.84
C LEU A 245 -4.42 13.61 11.85
N GLY A 246 -3.53 12.92 12.58
CA GLY A 246 -3.91 11.98 13.63
C GLY A 246 -4.81 10.84 13.15
N MET A 247 -4.57 10.31 11.95
CA MET A 247 -5.42 9.27 11.36
C MET A 247 -4.63 8.14 10.70
N VAL A 248 -5.32 7.00 10.54
CA VAL A 248 -4.93 5.87 9.70
C VAL A 248 -6.09 5.53 8.77
N ILE A 249 -5.78 5.21 7.51
CA ILE A 249 -6.74 4.82 6.49
C ILE A 249 -6.38 3.41 6.02
N ALA A 250 -7.36 2.50 5.95
CA ALA A 250 -7.11 1.12 5.51
C ALA A 250 -8.17 0.63 4.51
N GLY A 251 -7.76 -0.25 3.59
CA GLY A 251 -8.63 -0.88 2.62
C GLY A 251 -7.89 -1.88 1.74
N ILE A 252 -8.64 -2.64 0.94
CA ILE A 252 -8.10 -3.67 0.04
C ILE A 252 -8.02 -3.21 -1.42
N ASP A 253 -8.85 -2.26 -1.82
CA ASP A 253 -8.82 -1.65 -3.15
C ASP A 253 -7.76 -0.55 -3.19
N PRO A 254 -6.63 -0.72 -3.92
CA PRO A 254 -5.53 0.24 -3.88
C PRO A 254 -5.88 1.59 -4.53
N VAL A 255 -6.78 1.58 -5.52
CA VAL A 255 -7.25 2.81 -6.18
C VAL A 255 -8.15 3.60 -5.23
N ALA A 256 -9.07 2.91 -4.57
CA ALA A 256 -10.00 3.53 -3.62
C ALA A 256 -9.26 4.10 -2.40
N VAL A 257 -8.32 3.35 -1.82
CA VAL A 257 -7.49 3.82 -0.69
C VAL A 257 -6.72 5.08 -1.07
N ASP A 258 -6.03 5.07 -2.21
CA ASP A 258 -5.25 6.23 -2.65
C ASP A 258 -6.15 7.40 -3.03
N SER A 259 -7.29 7.15 -3.72
CA SER A 259 -8.25 8.19 -4.09
C SER A 259 -8.84 8.90 -2.87
N TYR A 260 -9.20 8.13 -1.83
CA TYR A 260 -9.65 8.70 -0.56
C TYR A 260 -8.53 9.47 0.15
N ALA A 261 -7.34 8.87 0.25
CA ALA A 261 -6.18 9.46 0.93
C ALA A 261 -5.70 10.76 0.27
N VAL A 262 -5.88 10.93 -1.03
CA VAL A 262 -5.58 12.21 -1.71
C VAL A 262 -6.42 13.36 -1.17
N GLY A 263 -7.67 13.12 -0.81
CA GLY A 263 -8.62 14.15 -0.35
C GLY A 263 -8.46 14.58 1.12
N ILE A 264 -7.56 13.97 1.90
CA ILE A 264 -7.49 14.20 3.36
C ILE A 264 -6.85 15.54 3.75
N THR A 265 -6.10 16.16 2.84
CA THR A 265 -5.39 17.43 3.06
C THR A 265 -5.11 18.14 1.73
N GLN A 266 -4.55 19.32 1.81
CA GLN A 266 -4.02 20.02 0.64
C GLN A 266 -2.56 19.62 0.39
N TRP A 267 -2.22 19.40 -0.88
CA TRP A 267 -0.87 19.08 -1.33
C TRP A 267 -0.35 20.27 -2.15
N TYR A 268 0.84 20.79 -1.79
CA TYR A 268 1.40 22.01 -2.41
C TYR A 268 0.43 23.22 -2.36
N ASN A 269 -0.33 23.35 -1.25
CA ASN A 269 -1.41 24.33 -1.04
C ASN A 269 -2.56 24.22 -2.06
N LYS A 270 -2.80 23.07 -2.66
CA LYS A 270 -3.88 22.78 -3.60
C LYS A 270 -4.69 21.58 -3.14
N SER A 271 -6.00 21.64 -3.31
CA SER A 271 -6.88 20.48 -3.09
C SER A 271 -6.79 19.53 -4.28
N PHE A 272 -6.54 18.27 -3.98
CA PHE A 272 -6.52 17.20 -4.98
C PHE A 272 -7.66 16.22 -4.71
N THR A 273 -8.10 15.54 -5.76
CA THR A 273 -8.96 14.35 -5.70
C THR A 273 -8.23 13.20 -6.38
N GLY A 274 -8.74 11.97 -6.27
CA GLY A 274 -8.18 10.84 -7.02
C GLY A 274 -8.05 11.15 -8.53
N LYS A 275 -9.04 11.85 -9.10
CA LYS A 275 -9.04 12.28 -10.51
C LYS A 275 -7.96 13.31 -10.85
N SER A 276 -7.37 13.99 -9.87
CA SER A 276 -6.25 14.91 -10.05
C SER A 276 -4.91 14.22 -10.18
N VAL A 277 -4.81 12.93 -9.85
CA VAL A 277 -3.56 12.17 -9.75
C VAL A 277 -3.48 11.15 -10.88
N LYS A 278 -2.64 11.41 -11.86
CA LYS A 278 -2.58 10.66 -13.13
C LYS A 278 -2.39 9.14 -12.97
N HIS A 279 -1.59 8.68 -12.02
CA HIS A 279 -1.41 7.22 -11.83
C HIS A 279 -2.63 6.55 -11.19
N ILE A 280 -3.41 7.28 -10.38
CA ILE A 280 -4.68 6.79 -9.84
C ILE A 280 -5.70 6.67 -10.98
N VAL A 281 -5.76 7.68 -11.87
CA VAL A 281 -6.61 7.64 -13.07
C VAL A 281 -6.24 6.46 -13.96
N ALA A 282 -4.95 6.31 -14.29
CA ALA A 282 -4.48 5.20 -15.12
C ALA A 282 -4.82 3.83 -14.53
N ALA A 283 -4.71 3.65 -13.21
CA ALA A 283 -5.07 2.42 -12.54
C ALA A 283 -6.59 2.15 -12.57
N ALA A 284 -7.41 3.20 -12.39
CA ALA A 284 -8.87 3.10 -12.51
C ALA A 284 -9.30 2.72 -13.95
N GLU A 285 -8.69 3.34 -14.96
CA GLU A 285 -8.91 3.00 -16.38
C GLU A 285 -8.51 1.56 -16.74
N MET A 286 -7.57 0.97 -16.00
CA MET A 286 -7.20 -0.43 -16.10
C MET A 286 -8.14 -1.37 -15.31
N GLY A 287 -9.16 -0.83 -14.64
CA GLY A 287 -10.11 -1.62 -13.84
C GLY A 287 -9.51 -2.16 -12.54
N LEU A 288 -8.48 -1.51 -11.97
CA LEU A 288 -7.80 -1.97 -10.77
C LEU A 288 -8.52 -1.58 -9.47
N GLY A 289 -9.53 -0.71 -9.53
CA GLY A 289 -10.33 -0.30 -8.39
C GLY A 289 -11.17 0.95 -8.65
N GLU A 290 -11.88 1.40 -7.61
CA GLU A 290 -12.83 2.52 -7.67
C GLU A 290 -12.13 3.86 -7.37
N ILE A 291 -12.27 4.82 -8.27
CA ILE A 291 -11.70 6.18 -8.11
C ILE A 291 -12.70 7.16 -7.50
N ASP A 292 -14.01 6.91 -7.64
CA ASP A 292 -15.05 7.82 -7.18
C ASP A 292 -15.37 7.56 -5.69
N THR A 293 -14.96 8.49 -4.84
CA THR A 293 -15.19 8.38 -3.39
C THR A 293 -16.67 8.36 -3.00
N ALA A 294 -17.57 8.84 -3.85
CA ALA A 294 -19.03 8.78 -3.60
C ALA A 294 -19.60 7.36 -3.73
N LYS A 295 -18.84 6.45 -4.35
CA LYS A 295 -19.21 5.03 -4.49
C LYS A 295 -18.56 4.12 -3.45
N MET A 296 -17.79 4.67 -2.52
CA MET A 296 -17.09 3.92 -1.49
C MET A 296 -17.94 3.80 -0.22
N ASP A 297 -17.83 2.68 0.50
CA ASP A 297 -18.32 2.51 1.86
C ASP A 297 -17.26 3.05 2.84
N ILE A 298 -17.42 4.30 3.27
CA ILE A 298 -16.45 4.96 4.15
C ILE A 298 -16.90 4.76 5.60
N ARG A 299 -16.14 3.95 6.33
CA ARG A 299 -16.37 3.68 7.76
C ARG A 299 -15.38 4.45 8.60
N GLN A 300 -15.84 5.12 9.65
CA GLN A 300 -15.00 5.98 10.49
C GLN A 300 -15.18 5.66 11.97
N VAL A 301 -14.09 5.78 12.73
CA VAL A 301 -14.09 5.67 14.19
C VAL A 301 -13.13 6.68 14.81
N THR A 302 -13.49 7.20 15.97
CA THR A 302 -12.59 7.96 16.84
C THR A 302 -12.15 7.05 17.99
N VAL A 303 -10.82 6.91 18.22
CA VAL A 303 -10.20 5.98 19.17
C VAL A 303 -9.38 6.70 20.23
#